data_d5b97d38589c064d14b670c4858c6d20
#
_entry.id   d5b97d38589c064d14b670c4858c6d20
#
_cell.length_a   1.000
_cell.length_b   1.000
_cell.length_c   1.000
_cell.angle_alpha   90.00
_cell.angle_beta   90.00
_cell.angle_gamma   90.00
#
_symmetry.space_group_name_H-M   'P 1'
#
loop_
_entity.id
_entity.type
_entity.pdbx_description
1 polymer ?
#
loop_
_entity_poly.entity_id
_entity_poly.type
_entity_poly.pdbx_seq_one_letter_code
_entity_poly.pdbx_strand_id
1 'polypeptide(L)'
;MKKMKIGTQNQAFFPENILEKFRYIKEMGFDGFEIDGKLLVNNIEEVKAAIKETGLPVTTACGGYDGWIGDFIEERRLNGLKQIERILEALAEVGGKGIVVPAAWGMFTFRLPPMTSPRSLDGDRKMVSDSLRVL
;
A
#
# COMPACT_ATOMS: atom_id res chain seq x y z
N MET A 1 13.69 -25.94 -13.09
CA MET A 1 12.67 -25.49 -12.14
C MET A 1 12.67 -23.96 -12.08
N LYS A 2 11.49 -23.35 -12.09
CA LYS A 2 11.36 -21.90 -11.93
C LYS A 2 11.72 -21.56 -10.49
N LYS A 3 12.80 -20.79 -10.26
CA LYS A 3 13.20 -20.36 -8.90
C LYS A 3 12.11 -19.49 -8.30
N MET A 4 11.72 -19.77 -7.06
CA MET A 4 10.80 -18.92 -6.29
C MET A 4 11.46 -17.56 -6.08
N LYS A 5 10.67 -16.48 -6.27
CA LYS A 5 11.11 -15.11 -5.97
C LYS A 5 10.56 -14.68 -4.62
N ILE A 6 11.38 -13.97 -3.87
CA ILE A 6 11.05 -13.50 -2.52
C ILE A 6 11.13 -11.98 -2.50
N GLY A 7 10.04 -11.33 -2.07
CA GLY A 7 10.00 -9.89 -1.82
C GLY A 7 9.98 -9.56 -0.33
N THR A 8 10.24 -8.33 -0.01
CA THR A 8 10.09 -7.80 1.35
C THR A 8 9.22 -6.55 1.37
N GLN A 9 8.54 -6.33 2.48
CA GLN A 9 7.87 -5.06 2.77
C GLN A 9 8.88 -4.03 3.28
N ASN A 10 8.48 -2.75 3.30
CA ASN A 10 9.25 -1.71 3.95
C ASN A 10 9.33 -1.97 5.47
N GLN A 11 10.56 -1.91 6.02
CA GLN A 11 10.82 -2.16 7.43
C GLN A 11 11.41 -0.90 8.08
N ALA A 12 11.07 -0.66 9.35
CA ALA A 12 11.54 0.52 10.08
C ALA A 12 13.06 0.56 10.26
N PHE A 13 13.74 -0.59 10.23
CA PHE A 13 15.19 -0.67 10.37
C PHE A 13 15.98 -0.57 9.06
N PHE A 14 15.27 -0.46 7.90
CA PHE A 14 15.95 -0.18 6.64
C PHE A 14 16.50 1.25 6.60
N PRO A 15 17.57 1.52 5.82
CA PRO A 15 18.07 2.88 5.63
C PRO A 15 16.98 3.87 5.25
N GLU A 16 17.03 5.09 5.75
CA GLU A 16 16.06 6.13 5.41
C GLU A 16 16.24 6.63 3.97
N ASN A 17 17.50 6.78 3.54
CA ASN A 17 17.81 7.16 2.16
C ASN A 17 17.31 6.09 1.17
N ILE A 18 16.61 6.50 0.13
CA ILE A 18 15.93 5.60 -0.80
C ILE A 18 16.92 4.71 -1.55
N LEU A 19 17.97 5.26 -2.10
CA LEU A 19 18.96 4.49 -2.84
C LEU A 19 19.68 3.47 -1.94
N GLU A 20 20.09 3.88 -0.75
CA GLU A 20 20.69 2.99 0.25
C GLU A 20 19.73 1.89 0.70
N LYS A 21 18.46 2.22 0.86
CA LYS A 21 17.38 1.24 1.15
C LYS A 21 17.30 0.18 0.05
N PHE A 22 17.26 0.59 -1.22
CA PHE A 22 17.20 -0.34 -2.33
C PHE A 22 18.45 -1.22 -2.44
N ARG A 23 19.64 -0.65 -2.24
CA ARG A 23 20.91 -1.41 -2.18
C ARG A 23 20.88 -2.43 -1.06
N TYR A 24 20.51 -2.02 0.14
CA TYR A 24 20.40 -2.89 1.30
C TYR A 24 19.46 -4.07 1.06
N ILE A 25 18.25 -3.82 0.55
CA ILE A 25 17.26 -4.87 0.23
C ILE A 25 17.83 -5.84 -0.82
N LYS A 26 18.49 -5.32 -1.84
CA LYS A 26 19.12 -6.13 -2.89
C LYS A 26 20.26 -6.99 -2.36
N GLU A 27 21.11 -6.45 -1.51
CA GLU A 27 22.23 -7.15 -0.88
C GLU A 27 21.75 -8.26 0.07
N MET A 28 20.60 -8.07 0.73
CA MET A 28 19.94 -9.10 1.54
C MET A 28 19.38 -10.26 0.71
N GLY A 29 19.41 -10.17 -0.62
CA GLY A 29 19.01 -11.25 -1.54
C GLY A 29 17.53 -11.27 -1.91
N PHE A 30 16.78 -10.20 -1.64
CA PHE A 30 15.38 -10.08 -2.07
C PHE A 30 15.27 -9.81 -3.58
N ASP A 31 14.24 -10.37 -4.19
CA ASP A 31 13.93 -10.25 -5.63
C ASP A 31 12.96 -9.11 -5.94
N GLY A 32 12.31 -8.52 -4.92
CA GLY A 32 11.33 -7.45 -5.07
C GLY A 32 11.07 -6.70 -3.78
N PHE A 33 10.50 -5.50 -3.93
CA PHE A 33 10.19 -4.62 -2.82
C PHE A 33 8.72 -4.20 -2.85
N GLU A 34 8.01 -4.43 -1.74
CA GLU A 34 6.70 -3.86 -1.46
C GLU A 34 6.90 -2.56 -0.70
N ILE A 35 6.74 -1.43 -1.41
CA ILE A 35 7.04 -0.10 -0.90
C ILE A 35 5.86 0.48 -0.11
N ASP A 36 6.12 1.36 0.85
CA ASP A 36 5.08 2.22 1.43
C ASP A 36 4.56 3.20 0.37
N GLY A 37 3.23 3.31 0.25
CA GLY A 37 2.60 4.13 -0.78
C GLY A 37 2.93 5.62 -0.67
N LYS A 38 3.03 6.17 0.54
CA LYS A 38 3.39 7.57 0.77
C LYS A 38 4.86 7.83 0.41
N LEU A 39 5.73 6.88 0.74
CA LEU A 39 7.14 6.94 0.36
C LEU A 39 7.27 6.98 -1.17
N LEU A 40 6.53 6.15 -1.88
CA LEU A 40 6.53 6.10 -3.34
C LEU A 40 6.06 7.41 -3.97
N VAL A 41 4.86 7.88 -3.57
CA VAL A 41 4.26 9.10 -4.14
C VAL A 41 5.12 10.34 -3.92
N ASN A 42 5.71 10.47 -2.73
CA ASN A 42 6.51 11.64 -2.38
C ASN A 42 7.91 11.65 -3.00
N ASN A 43 8.40 10.50 -3.49
CA ASN A 43 9.79 10.34 -3.94
C ASN A 43 9.89 9.56 -5.26
N ILE A 44 8.94 9.72 -6.16
CA ILE A 44 8.80 8.89 -7.36
C ILE A 44 10.08 8.88 -8.22
N GLU A 45 10.74 10.03 -8.41
CA GLU A 45 11.94 10.13 -9.23
C GLU A 45 13.15 9.46 -8.56
N GLU A 46 13.28 9.58 -7.24
CA GLU A 46 14.33 8.88 -6.48
C GLU A 46 14.12 7.36 -6.51
N VAL A 47 12.86 6.91 -6.43
CA VAL A 47 12.51 5.48 -6.54
C VAL A 47 12.84 4.96 -7.94
N LYS A 48 12.50 5.69 -9.01
CA LYS A 48 12.87 5.32 -10.39
C LYS A 48 14.38 5.21 -10.56
N ALA A 49 15.13 6.17 -10.02
CA ALA A 49 16.59 6.15 -10.05
C ALA A 49 17.16 4.94 -9.30
N ALA A 50 16.63 4.64 -8.11
CA ALA A 50 17.05 3.49 -7.30
C ALA A 50 16.75 2.16 -7.99
N ILE A 51 15.58 2.00 -8.61
CA ILE A 51 15.24 0.82 -9.42
C ILE A 51 16.25 0.65 -10.56
N LYS A 52 16.53 1.74 -11.29
CA LYS A 52 17.48 1.71 -12.42
C LYS A 52 18.89 1.30 -11.98
N GLU A 53 19.36 1.82 -10.85
CA GLU A 53 20.72 1.56 -10.36
C GLU A 53 20.85 0.14 -9.79
N THR A 54 19.89 -0.31 -9.00
CA THR A 54 20.01 -1.59 -8.26
C THR A 54 19.43 -2.79 -9.01
N GLY A 55 18.55 -2.54 -9.98
CA GLY A 55 17.77 -3.59 -10.62
C GLY A 55 16.74 -4.26 -9.69
N LEU A 56 16.47 -3.68 -8.51
CA LEU A 56 15.43 -4.18 -7.58
C LEU A 56 14.07 -3.60 -7.99
N PRO A 57 13.11 -4.42 -8.44
CA PRO A 57 11.80 -3.91 -8.81
C PRO A 57 10.96 -3.56 -7.58
N VAL A 58 10.17 -2.48 -7.66
CA VAL A 58 8.98 -2.29 -6.83
C VAL A 58 7.89 -3.19 -7.38
N THR A 59 7.39 -4.11 -6.58
CA THR A 59 6.37 -5.09 -7.01
C THR A 59 4.98 -4.63 -6.68
N THR A 60 4.79 -4.16 -5.45
CA THR A 60 3.51 -3.74 -4.89
C THR A 60 3.72 -2.57 -3.94
N ALA A 61 2.64 -1.92 -3.53
CA ALA A 61 2.63 -0.99 -2.40
C ALA A 61 1.75 -1.53 -1.27
N CYS A 62 2.02 -1.11 -0.05
CA CYS A 62 1.18 -1.40 1.11
C CYS A 62 1.02 -0.15 1.97
N GLY A 63 -0.23 0.25 2.25
CA GLY A 63 -0.53 1.43 3.06
C GLY A 63 -0.10 2.75 2.44
N GLY A 64 0.22 3.74 3.27
CA GLY A 64 0.66 5.07 2.86
C GLY A 64 -0.48 6.03 2.53
N TYR A 65 -1.68 5.77 3.02
CA TYR A 65 -2.85 6.65 2.90
C TYR A 65 -3.59 6.75 4.24
N ASP A 66 -4.34 7.83 4.41
CA ASP A 66 -5.13 8.09 5.61
C ASP A 66 -6.54 7.52 5.46
N GLY A 67 -7.15 7.12 6.58
CA GLY A 67 -8.48 6.50 6.58
C GLY A 67 -8.44 5.07 6.04
N TRP A 68 -9.57 4.61 5.52
CA TRP A 68 -9.74 3.26 4.94
C TRP A 68 -10.94 3.23 4.00
N ILE A 69 -11.00 2.27 3.09
CA ILE A 69 -12.01 2.21 2.01
C ILE A 69 -13.43 1.93 2.49
N GLY A 70 -13.60 1.52 3.72
CA GLY A 70 -14.89 1.32 4.39
C GLY A 70 -15.14 2.30 5.53
N ASP A 71 -14.41 3.42 5.60
CA ASP A 71 -14.49 4.37 6.71
C ASP A 71 -15.95 4.79 7.00
N PHE A 72 -16.25 4.94 8.28
CA PHE A 72 -17.59 5.36 8.73
C PHE A 72 -17.84 6.85 8.51
N ILE A 73 -16.78 7.63 8.30
CA ILE A 73 -16.82 9.06 7.97
C ILE A 73 -16.54 9.20 6.48
N GLU A 74 -17.55 9.65 5.73
CA GLU A 74 -17.51 9.72 4.26
C GLU A 74 -16.35 10.57 3.74
N GLU A 75 -16.07 11.71 4.35
CA GLU A 75 -14.95 12.58 3.97
C GLU A 75 -13.60 11.83 4.07
N ARG A 76 -13.40 11.07 5.14
CA ARG A 76 -12.18 10.27 5.34
C ARG A 76 -12.08 9.15 4.33
N ARG A 77 -13.21 8.48 4.03
CA ARG A 77 -13.26 7.44 3.00
C ARG A 77 -12.87 7.99 1.63
N LEU A 78 -13.48 9.11 1.22
CA LEU A 78 -13.19 9.75 -0.06
C LEU A 78 -11.74 10.25 -0.15
N ASN A 79 -11.21 10.81 0.94
CA ASN A 79 -9.80 11.22 0.99
C ASN A 79 -8.87 10.01 0.85
N GLY A 80 -9.17 8.91 1.53
CA GLY A 80 -8.41 7.65 1.40
C GLY A 80 -8.41 7.14 -0.04
N LEU A 81 -9.57 7.14 -0.72
CA LEU A 81 -9.67 6.72 -2.12
C LEU A 81 -8.79 7.55 -3.04
N LYS A 82 -8.81 8.88 -2.91
CA LYS A 82 -7.94 9.78 -3.70
C LYS A 82 -6.45 9.50 -3.48
N GLN A 83 -6.06 9.19 -2.25
CA GLN A 83 -4.67 8.86 -1.94
C GLN A 83 -4.29 7.51 -2.56
N ILE A 84 -5.17 6.50 -2.49
CA ILE A 84 -4.96 5.19 -3.12
C ILE A 84 -4.82 5.32 -4.64
N GLU A 85 -5.68 6.11 -5.28
CA GLU A 85 -5.60 6.41 -6.72
C GLU A 85 -4.21 6.96 -7.12
N ARG A 86 -3.70 7.95 -6.39
CA ARG A 86 -2.34 8.49 -6.59
C ARG A 86 -1.24 7.44 -6.42
N ILE A 87 -1.41 6.55 -5.44
CA ILE A 87 -0.45 5.45 -5.22
C ILE A 87 -0.50 4.48 -6.40
N LEU A 88 -1.67 4.15 -6.93
CA LEU A 88 -1.83 3.29 -8.09
C LEU A 88 -1.20 3.90 -9.35
N GLU A 89 -1.38 5.21 -9.57
CA GLU A 89 -0.72 5.95 -10.65
C GLU A 89 0.81 5.87 -10.52
N ALA A 90 1.35 6.18 -9.34
CA ALA A 90 2.78 6.10 -9.07
C ALA A 90 3.33 4.65 -9.20
N LEU A 91 2.57 3.66 -8.78
CA LEU A 91 2.91 2.24 -8.98
C LEU A 91 3.00 1.88 -10.47
N ALA A 92 2.05 2.36 -11.27
CA ALA A 92 2.07 2.12 -12.72
C ALA A 92 3.35 2.71 -13.35
N GLU A 93 3.77 3.89 -12.92
CA GLU A 93 5.00 4.53 -13.42
C GLU A 93 6.27 3.73 -13.12
N VAL A 94 6.33 3.03 -12.00
CA VAL A 94 7.50 2.21 -11.62
C VAL A 94 7.36 0.74 -12.00
N GLY A 95 6.27 0.36 -12.67
CA GLY A 95 6.02 -1.02 -13.12
C GLY A 95 5.50 -1.97 -12.03
N GLY A 96 5.01 -1.43 -10.92
CA GLY A 96 4.35 -2.19 -9.86
C GLY A 96 3.04 -2.83 -10.33
N LYS A 97 2.53 -3.81 -9.56
CA LYS A 97 1.41 -4.66 -9.99
C LYS A 97 0.14 -4.47 -9.17
N GLY A 98 0.22 -3.84 -8.01
CA GLY A 98 -0.96 -3.62 -7.19
C GLY A 98 -0.63 -3.06 -5.81
N ILE A 99 -1.69 -2.77 -5.07
CA ILE A 99 -1.60 -2.25 -3.71
C ILE A 99 -2.35 -3.18 -2.74
N VAL A 100 -1.81 -3.36 -1.56
CA VAL A 100 -2.52 -4.01 -0.45
C VAL A 100 -3.37 -2.95 0.26
N VAL A 101 -4.68 -3.13 0.21
CA VAL A 101 -5.67 -2.25 0.84
C VAL A 101 -6.45 -3.05 1.89
N PRO A 102 -6.19 -2.86 3.19
CA PRO A 102 -6.94 -3.53 4.25
C PRO A 102 -8.40 -3.09 4.28
N ALA A 103 -9.30 -3.93 3.81
CA ALA A 103 -10.72 -3.61 3.74
C ALA A 103 -11.42 -3.66 5.12
N ALA A 104 -10.90 -4.49 6.02
CA ALA A 104 -11.51 -4.74 7.33
C ALA A 104 -10.89 -3.92 8.48
N TRP A 105 -9.89 -3.12 8.20
CA TRP A 105 -9.22 -2.31 9.20
C TRP A 105 -10.21 -1.32 9.84
N GLY A 106 -10.35 -1.36 11.14
CA GLY A 106 -11.35 -0.58 11.88
C GLY A 106 -12.69 -1.29 12.08
N MET A 107 -13.17 -2.12 11.14
CA MET A 107 -14.43 -2.84 11.30
C MET A 107 -14.42 -3.79 12.50
N PHE A 108 -13.32 -4.49 12.74
CA PHE A 108 -13.19 -5.41 13.87
C PHE A 108 -13.25 -4.68 15.21
N THR A 109 -12.61 -3.53 15.32
CA THR A 109 -12.62 -2.73 16.55
C THR A 109 -14.03 -2.33 16.95
N PHE A 110 -14.85 -1.91 15.98
CA PHE A 110 -16.23 -1.52 16.22
C PHE A 110 -17.21 -2.68 16.42
N ARG A 111 -16.78 -3.91 16.19
CA ARG A 111 -17.60 -5.12 16.42
C ARG A 111 -17.29 -5.83 17.73
N LEU A 112 -16.24 -5.39 18.45
CA LEU A 112 -15.90 -5.95 19.75
C LEU A 112 -16.71 -5.25 20.86
N PRO A 113 -17.35 -6.00 21.77
CA PRO A 113 -18.01 -5.41 22.93
C PRO A 113 -17.07 -4.49 23.74
N PRO A 114 -17.53 -3.36 24.27
CA PRO A 114 -18.90 -2.86 24.27
C PRO A 114 -19.29 -2.01 23.05
N MET A 115 -18.49 -1.98 22.00
CA MET A 115 -18.73 -1.12 20.85
C MET A 115 -19.80 -1.68 19.90
N THR A 116 -20.56 -0.80 19.31
CA THR A 116 -21.56 -1.11 18.27
C THR A 116 -21.12 -0.52 16.95
N SER A 117 -21.07 -1.34 15.89
CA SER A 117 -20.73 -0.86 14.56
C SER A 117 -21.81 0.11 14.04
N PRO A 118 -21.41 1.27 13.46
CA PRO A 118 -22.35 2.21 12.86
C PRO A 118 -23.11 1.66 11.64
N ARG A 119 -22.61 0.59 11.02
CA ARG A 119 -23.23 -0.06 9.86
C ARG A 119 -23.45 -1.54 10.09
N SER A 120 -24.43 -2.12 9.39
CA SER A 120 -24.63 -3.56 9.28
C SER A 120 -23.49 -4.21 8.47
N LEU A 121 -23.36 -5.54 8.55
CA LEU A 121 -22.41 -6.30 7.74
C LEU A 121 -22.62 -6.10 6.23
N ASP A 122 -23.88 -6.09 5.80
CA ASP A 122 -24.20 -5.86 4.38
C ASP A 122 -23.91 -4.43 3.95
N GLY A 123 -24.12 -3.46 4.86
CA GLY A 123 -23.72 -2.07 4.65
C GLY A 123 -22.20 -1.92 4.49
N ASP A 124 -21.41 -2.62 5.30
CA ASP A 124 -19.95 -2.64 5.19
C ASP A 124 -19.49 -3.27 3.86
N ARG A 125 -20.06 -4.42 3.49
CA ARG A 125 -19.76 -5.08 2.21
C ARG A 125 -20.07 -4.18 1.02
N LYS A 126 -21.25 -3.53 1.05
CA LYS A 126 -21.65 -2.59 0.00
C LYS A 126 -20.67 -1.43 -0.09
N MET A 127 -20.33 -0.80 1.02
CA MET A 127 -19.43 0.35 1.06
C MET A 127 -18.03 0.01 0.53
N VAL A 128 -17.46 -1.11 0.97
CA VAL A 128 -16.15 -1.59 0.48
C VAL A 128 -16.21 -1.91 -1.02
N SER A 129 -17.28 -2.58 -1.48
CA SER A 129 -17.47 -2.89 -2.91
C SER A 129 -17.58 -1.63 -3.76
N ASP A 130 -18.33 -0.62 -3.30
CA ASP A 130 -18.48 0.65 -3.99
C ASP A 130 -17.15 1.41 -4.06
N SER A 131 -16.37 1.40 -2.98
CA SER A 131 -15.03 1.99 -2.93
C SER A 131 -14.07 1.32 -3.91
N LEU A 132 -14.07 -0.03 -3.97
CA LEU A 132 -13.22 -0.77 -4.90
C LEU A 132 -13.59 -0.61 -6.38
N ARG A 133 -14.85 -0.25 -6.68
CA ARG A 133 -15.28 0.04 -8.05
C ARG A 133 -14.82 1.39 -8.56
N VAL A 134 -14.50 2.31 -7.67
CA VAL A 134 -14.00 3.65 -8.02
C VAL A 134 -12.50 3.61 -8.35
N LEU A 135 -11.76 2.71 -7.71
CA LEU A 135 -10.33 2.49 -7.93
C LEU A 135 -10.06 1.64 -9.18
#